data_236f976d602a312581c2675e882457b9
#
_entry.id   236f976d602a312581c2675e882457b9
#
_cell.length_a   1.000
_cell.length_b   1.000
_cell.length_c   1.000
_cell.angle_alpha   90.00
_cell.angle_beta   90.00
_cell.angle_gamma   90.00
#
_symmetry.space_group_name_H-M   'P 1'
#
loop_
_entity.id
_entity.type
_entity.pdbx_description
1 polymer ?
#
loop_
_entity_poly.entity_id
_entity_poly.type
_entity_poly.pdbx_seq_one_letter_code
_entity_poly.pdbx_strand_id
1 'polypeptide(L)'
;MKNAFGSLLVTSLLVGAAGGCVVRAHGHVAVPVAVVEVEEEPPPPRHVVVETRPGFIFVEGRWERRGGRWEWNEGHWERQRAGYVWVSGRWERRGNRHVWIEGEWRAGGDTVIRDHRK
;
A
#
# COMPACT_ATOMS: atom_id res chain seq x y z
N MET A 1 -39.72 6.58 -69.65
CA MET A 1 -40.81 5.88 -69.00
C MET A 1 -40.40 5.51 -67.58
N LYS A 2 -41.12 6.07 -66.61
CA LYS A 2 -41.57 5.44 -65.35
C LYS A 2 -40.51 5.10 -64.37
N ASN A 3 -40.57 5.46 -63.18
CA ASN A 3 -41.38 6.08 -62.17
C ASN A 3 -40.48 6.26 -60.95
N ALA A 4 -40.50 7.46 -60.46
CA ALA A 4 -40.02 7.76 -59.14
C ALA A 4 -40.89 7.08 -58.08
N PHE A 5 -40.31 6.44 -57.12
CA PHE A 5 -40.94 6.27 -55.82
C PHE A 5 -39.92 6.63 -54.76
N GLY A 6 -40.15 7.77 -54.19
CA GLY A 6 -39.45 8.22 -53.02
C GLY A 6 -39.79 7.37 -51.83
N SER A 7 -38.75 6.93 -51.13
CA SER A 7 -38.89 6.34 -49.81
C SER A 7 -38.34 7.33 -48.81
N LEU A 8 -39.24 7.99 -48.11
CA LEU A 8 -38.93 8.80 -46.95
C LEU A 8 -38.47 7.88 -45.82
N LEU A 9 -37.18 7.89 -45.55
CA LEU A 9 -36.62 7.33 -44.32
C LEU A 9 -36.74 8.36 -43.20
N VAL A 10 -37.71 8.14 -42.36
CA VAL A 10 -37.85 8.85 -41.08
C VAL A 10 -36.76 8.35 -40.15
N THR A 11 -35.72 9.14 -40.00
CA THR A 11 -34.67 8.86 -39.02
C THR A 11 -35.18 9.32 -37.66
N SER A 12 -35.61 8.38 -36.86
CA SER A 12 -35.98 8.60 -35.46
C SER A 12 -34.71 8.80 -34.65
N LEU A 13 -34.47 10.04 -34.21
CA LEU A 13 -33.37 10.42 -33.33
C LEU A 13 -33.74 10.02 -31.91
N LEU A 14 -33.25 8.86 -31.44
CA LEU A 14 -33.31 8.50 -30.03
C LEU A 14 -32.27 9.31 -29.26
N VAL A 15 -32.72 10.36 -28.59
CA VAL A 15 -31.92 11.06 -27.58
C VAL A 15 -31.89 10.22 -26.32
N GLY A 16 -30.86 9.42 -26.18
CA GLY A 16 -30.56 8.72 -24.93
C GLY A 16 -30.05 9.72 -23.90
N ALA A 17 -30.88 10.07 -22.91
CA ALA A 17 -30.45 10.77 -21.74
C ALA A 17 -29.54 9.83 -20.92
N ALA A 18 -28.21 9.96 -21.08
CA ALA A 18 -27.28 9.36 -20.20
C ALA A 18 -27.29 10.11 -18.85
N GLY A 19 -28.14 9.64 -17.94
CA GLY A 19 -28.08 10.05 -16.53
C GLY A 19 -26.77 9.61 -15.94
N GLY A 20 -25.78 10.49 -15.99
CA GLY A 20 -24.52 10.28 -15.29
C GLY A 20 -24.74 10.32 -13.79
N CYS A 21 -24.79 9.18 -13.13
CA CYS A 21 -24.68 9.11 -11.69
C CYS A 21 -23.27 9.55 -11.30
N VAL A 22 -23.13 10.80 -10.88
CA VAL A 22 -21.91 11.28 -10.23
C VAL A 22 -21.86 10.65 -8.85
N VAL A 23 -21.22 9.51 -8.76
CA VAL A 23 -20.86 8.93 -7.46
C VAL A 23 -19.78 9.81 -6.89
N ARG A 24 -20.12 10.72 -5.99
CA ARG A 24 -19.15 11.37 -5.11
C ARG A 24 -18.65 10.32 -4.13
N ALA A 25 -17.64 9.58 -4.54
CA ALA A 25 -16.87 8.77 -3.63
C ALA A 25 -16.04 9.71 -2.77
N HIS A 26 -16.50 10.02 -1.57
CA HIS A 26 -15.65 10.46 -0.46
C HIS A 26 -14.89 9.23 0.04
N GLY A 27 -14.22 8.56 -0.90
CA GLY A 27 -13.36 7.44 -0.58
C GLY A 27 -11.94 7.96 -0.55
N HIS A 28 -11.28 7.76 0.56
CA HIS A 28 -9.84 7.67 0.55
C HIS A 28 -9.50 6.70 -0.58
N VAL A 29 -8.83 7.20 -1.61
CA VAL A 29 -8.26 6.33 -2.63
C VAL A 29 -7.21 5.52 -1.89
N ALA A 30 -7.57 4.35 -1.42
CA ALA A 30 -6.62 3.38 -0.96
C ALA A 30 -5.79 3.01 -2.19
N VAL A 31 -4.64 3.66 -2.35
CA VAL A 31 -3.65 3.23 -3.32
C VAL A 31 -3.34 1.79 -2.93
N PRO A 32 -3.58 0.80 -3.79
CA PRO A 32 -3.23 -0.56 -3.46
C PRO A 32 -1.73 -0.59 -3.20
N VAL A 33 -1.35 -0.76 -1.95
CA VAL A 33 0.04 -1.03 -1.60
C VAL A 33 0.38 -2.33 -2.30
N ALA A 34 1.32 -2.29 -3.23
CA ALA A 34 1.75 -3.48 -3.93
C ALA A 34 2.32 -4.46 -2.90
N VAL A 35 1.59 -5.54 -2.68
CA VAL A 35 2.05 -6.61 -1.78
C VAL A 35 3.16 -7.35 -2.50
N VAL A 36 4.34 -7.35 -1.93
CA VAL A 36 5.48 -8.10 -2.45
C VAL A 36 5.39 -9.52 -1.91
N GLU A 37 5.16 -10.48 -2.79
CA GLU A 37 5.15 -11.91 -2.48
C GLU A 37 6.26 -12.63 -3.22
N VAL A 38 6.94 -13.55 -2.53
CA VAL A 38 7.99 -14.40 -3.10
C VAL A 38 7.80 -15.85 -2.63
N GLU A 39 8.17 -16.79 -3.48
CA GLU A 39 8.12 -18.22 -3.12
C GLU A 39 9.39 -18.68 -2.39
N GLU A 40 10.52 -18.05 -2.74
CA GLU A 40 11.80 -18.35 -2.12
C GLU A 40 11.90 -17.70 -0.73
N GLU A 41 12.45 -18.42 0.22
CA GLU A 41 12.69 -17.91 1.56
C GLU A 41 13.70 -16.75 1.54
N PRO A 42 13.35 -15.60 2.11
CA PRO A 42 14.28 -14.49 2.21
C PRO A 42 15.51 -14.87 3.05
N PRO A 43 16.70 -14.38 2.69
CA PRO A 43 17.86 -14.55 3.56
C PRO A 43 17.61 -13.96 4.95
N PRO A 44 18.30 -14.43 5.98
CA PRO A 44 18.18 -13.86 7.31
C PRO A 44 18.56 -12.38 7.29
N PRO A 45 17.84 -11.53 8.05
CA PRO A 45 18.10 -10.09 8.09
C PRO A 45 19.53 -9.82 8.60
N ARG A 46 20.14 -8.78 8.06
CA ARG A 46 21.42 -8.29 8.55
C ARG A 46 21.20 -7.43 9.77
N HIS A 47 21.76 -7.80 10.89
CA HIS A 47 21.74 -6.99 12.09
C HIS A 47 22.85 -5.95 12.03
N VAL A 48 22.48 -4.69 12.09
CA VAL A 48 23.41 -3.57 12.14
C VAL A 48 23.30 -2.94 13.52
N VAL A 49 24.43 -2.82 14.20
CA VAL A 49 24.48 -2.06 15.45
C VAL A 49 24.57 -0.59 15.10
N VAL A 50 23.54 0.17 15.47
CA VAL A 50 23.49 1.62 15.24
C VAL A 50 23.50 2.34 16.58
N GLU A 51 24.22 3.44 16.64
CA GLU A 51 24.19 4.31 17.82
C GLU A 51 22.87 5.06 17.89
N THR A 52 22.39 5.29 19.10
CA THR A 52 21.16 6.07 19.29
C THR A 52 21.37 7.51 18.83
N ARG A 53 20.48 7.98 17.97
CA ARG A 53 20.46 9.36 17.49
C ARG A 53 19.23 10.07 18.03
N PRO A 54 19.36 11.06 18.95
CA PRO A 54 18.23 11.79 19.50
C PRO A 54 17.35 12.43 18.41
N GLY A 55 16.03 12.26 18.50
CA GLY A 55 15.07 12.80 17.54
C GLY A 55 14.96 12.01 16.22
N PHE A 56 15.64 10.88 16.13
CA PHE A 56 15.58 9.98 14.95
C PHE A 56 15.30 8.55 15.36
N ILE A 57 14.72 7.80 14.44
CA ILE A 57 14.63 6.35 14.49
C ILE A 57 15.46 5.77 13.37
N PHE A 58 15.97 4.59 13.56
CA PHE A 58 16.63 3.85 12.49
C PHE A 58 15.62 2.90 11.85
N VAL A 59 15.38 3.07 10.56
CA VAL A 59 14.60 2.14 9.75
C VAL A 59 15.55 1.06 9.27
N GLU A 60 15.33 -0.16 9.70
CA GLU A 60 16.19 -1.28 9.37
C GLU A 60 16.20 -1.57 7.87
N GLY A 61 17.33 -2.04 7.37
CA GLY A 61 17.46 -2.52 6.01
C GLY A 61 16.66 -3.80 5.78
N ARG A 62 16.48 -4.15 4.52
CA ARG A 62 15.71 -5.34 4.14
C ARG A 62 16.27 -6.01 2.89
N TRP A 63 15.98 -7.29 2.77
CA TRP A 63 16.19 -8.00 1.52
C TRP A 63 15.06 -7.70 0.54
N GLU A 64 15.41 -7.36 -0.67
CA GLU A 64 14.49 -7.16 -1.79
C GLU A 64 14.81 -8.12 -2.93
N ARG A 65 13.77 -8.60 -3.58
CA ARG A 65 13.91 -9.45 -4.76
C ARG A 65 13.96 -8.58 -6.00
N ARG A 66 15.11 -8.53 -6.68
CA ARG A 66 15.30 -7.79 -7.92
C ARG A 66 15.91 -8.68 -8.99
N GLY A 67 15.26 -8.78 -10.15
CA GLY A 67 15.79 -9.55 -11.28
C GLY A 67 16.12 -11.00 -10.93
N GLY A 68 15.32 -11.66 -10.08
CA GLY A 68 15.54 -13.03 -9.66
C GLY A 68 16.65 -13.24 -8.62
N ARG A 69 17.20 -12.18 -8.04
CA ARG A 69 18.23 -12.22 -7.00
C ARG A 69 17.80 -11.46 -5.76
N TRP A 70 18.36 -11.85 -4.62
CA TRP A 70 18.22 -11.11 -3.39
C TRP A 70 19.27 -10.02 -3.30
N GLU A 71 18.81 -8.79 -3.10
CA GLU A 71 19.65 -7.62 -2.90
C GLU A 71 19.33 -7.00 -1.55
N TRP A 72 20.36 -6.63 -0.81
CA TRP A 72 20.19 -5.95 0.46
C TRP A 72 20.00 -4.46 0.23
N ASN A 73 18.88 -3.94 0.73
CA ASN A 73 18.61 -2.51 0.78
C ASN A 73 18.98 -2.00 2.18
N GLU A 74 19.91 -1.06 2.24
CA GLU A 74 20.43 -0.54 3.50
C GLU A 74 19.35 0.22 4.30
N GLY A 75 19.48 0.15 5.63
CA GLY A 75 18.67 0.95 6.53
C GLY A 75 19.04 2.43 6.49
N HIS A 76 18.18 3.26 7.03
CA HIS A 76 18.36 4.70 7.06
C HIS A 76 17.75 5.34 8.31
N TRP A 77 18.11 6.59 8.56
CA TRP A 77 17.55 7.37 9.66
C TRP A 77 16.36 8.17 9.19
N GLU A 78 15.28 8.12 9.96
CA GLU A 78 14.12 8.99 9.79
C GLU A 78 13.88 9.84 11.03
N ARG A 79 13.27 11.01 10.84
CA ARG A 79 12.86 11.84 11.97
C ARG A 79 11.75 11.17 12.76
N GLN A 80 11.90 11.18 14.07
CA GLN A 80 10.88 10.71 14.98
C GLN A 80 9.61 11.57 14.84
N ARG A 81 8.46 10.94 14.88
CA ARG A 81 7.16 11.62 14.83
C ARG A 81 6.57 11.67 16.23
N ALA A 82 6.27 12.87 16.72
CA ALA A 82 5.64 13.05 18.03
C ALA A 82 4.29 12.34 18.09
N GLY A 83 4.08 11.56 19.16
CA GLY A 83 2.85 10.79 19.33
C GLY A 83 2.75 9.52 18.48
N TYR A 84 3.82 9.14 17.78
CA TYR A 84 3.87 7.91 16.97
C TYR A 84 5.07 7.05 17.33
N VAL A 85 4.92 5.77 17.12
CA VAL A 85 5.99 4.78 17.20
C VAL A 85 6.18 4.12 15.83
N TRP A 86 7.42 3.86 15.47
CA TRP A 86 7.72 3.11 14.25
C TRP A 86 7.62 1.62 14.52
N VAL A 87 6.88 0.93 13.65
CA VAL A 87 6.82 -0.52 13.60
C VAL A 87 7.59 -0.98 12.38
N SER A 88 8.68 -1.69 12.60
CA SER A 88 9.54 -2.18 11.51
C SER A 88 8.80 -3.15 10.59
N GLY A 89 9.09 -3.08 9.30
CA GLY A 89 8.64 -4.06 8.34
C GLY A 89 9.27 -5.44 8.60
N ARG A 90 8.64 -6.47 8.08
CA ARG A 90 9.12 -7.84 8.22
C ARG A 90 8.63 -8.74 7.11
N TRP A 91 9.38 -9.78 6.83
CA TRP A 91 8.90 -10.88 6.04
C TRP A 91 8.03 -11.81 6.90
N GLU A 92 6.88 -12.20 6.39
CA GLU A 92 5.94 -13.10 7.04
C GLU A 92 5.64 -14.27 6.12
N ARG A 93 5.73 -15.47 6.67
CA ARG A 93 5.39 -16.68 5.92
C ARG A 93 3.87 -16.87 5.89
N ARG A 94 3.33 -17.02 4.69
CA ARG A 94 1.92 -17.33 4.43
C ARG A 94 1.80 -18.54 3.51
N GLY A 95 1.54 -19.70 4.11
CA GLY A 95 1.53 -20.96 3.38
C GLY A 95 2.91 -21.30 2.82
N ASN A 96 3.01 -21.40 1.51
CA ASN A 96 4.24 -21.67 0.76
C ASN A 96 4.94 -20.41 0.24
N ARG A 97 4.47 -19.23 0.61
CA ARG A 97 5.00 -17.94 0.17
C ARG A 97 5.46 -17.11 1.34
N HIS A 98 6.31 -16.15 1.02
CA HIS A 98 6.75 -15.11 1.95
C HIS A 98 6.24 -13.77 1.45
N VAL A 99 5.64 -13.01 2.36
CA VAL A 99 5.03 -11.71 2.10
C VAL A 99 5.76 -10.66 2.90
N TRP A 100 6.15 -9.58 2.24
CA TRP A 100 6.73 -8.43 2.93
C TRP A 100 5.62 -7.58 3.52
N ILE A 101 5.69 -7.34 4.82
CA ILE A 101 4.84 -6.39 5.53
C ILE A 101 5.63 -5.10 5.71
N GLU A 102 5.16 -4.03 5.11
CA GLU A 102 5.81 -2.72 5.22
C GLU A 102 5.81 -2.21 6.66
N GLY A 103 6.89 -1.52 7.02
CA GLY A 103 6.93 -0.76 8.27
C GLY A 103 5.99 0.43 8.22
N GLU A 104 5.46 0.80 9.37
CA GLU A 104 4.51 1.89 9.47
C GLU A 104 4.64 2.68 10.78
N TRP A 105 4.21 3.92 10.74
CA TRP A 105 4.03 4.72 11.94
C TRP A 105 2.65 4.43 12.54
N ARG A 106 2.65 3.99 13.79
CA ARG A 106 1.42 3.80 14.57
C ARG A 106 1.31 4.86 15.64
N ALA A 107 0.09 5.31 15.91
CA ALA A 107 -0.14 6.18 17.04
C ALA A 107 0.37 5.50 18.32
N GLY A 108 1.26 6.18 19.04
CA GLY A 108 1.70 5.75 20.35
C GLY A 108 0.52 5.89 21.29
N GLY A 109 -0.11 4.77 21.63
CA GLY A 109 -1.12 4.78 22.69
C GLY A 109 -0.42 5.13 23.99
N ASP A 110 -0.96 6.09 24.74
CA ASP A 110 -0.68 6.21 26.15
C ASP A 110 -1.08 4.87 26.78
N THR A 111 -0.08 4.05 27.06
CA THR A 111 -0.30 2.90 27.92
C THR A 111 -0.55 3.47 29.31
N VAL A 112 -1.79 3.84 29.56
CA VAL A 112 -2.24 4.10 30.92
C VAL A 112 -2.07 2.78 31.65
N ILE A 113 -0.93 2.62 32.28
CA ILE A 113 -0.73 1.58 33.28
C ILE A 113 -1.73 1.90 34.39
N ARG A 114 -2.92 1.32 34.28
CA ARG A 114 -3.85 1.28 35.40
C ARG A 114 -3.21 0.38 36.44
N ASP A 115 -2.45 1.00 37.31
CA ASP A 115 -1.96 0.35 38.52
C ASP A 115 -3.19 -0.06 39.35
N HIS A 116 -3.57 -1.33 39.22
CA HIS A 116 -4.60 -1.93 40.05
C HIS A 116 -3.94 -2.34 41.38
N ARG A 117 -3.39 -1.38 42.10
CA ARG A 117 -3.05 -1.56 43.49
C ARG A 117 -4.34 -1.52 44.31
N LYS A 118 -4.81 -2.67 44.70
CA LYS A 118 -5.60 -2.84 45.93
C LYS A 118 -4.67 -3.21 47.04
#